data_76d6c3860b3a341f0853a2162941dcb0
#
_entry.id   76d6c3860b3a341f0853a2162941dcb0
#
_cell.length_a   1.000
_cell.length_b   1.000
_cell.length_c   1.000
_cell.angle_alpha   90.00
_cell.angle_beta   90.00
_cell.angle_gamma   90.00
#
_symmetry.space_group_name_H-M   'P 1'
#
loop_
_entity.id
_entity.type
_entity.pdbx_description
1 polymer ?
#
loop_
_entity_poly.entity_id
_entity_poly.type
_entity_poly.pdbx_seq_one_letter_code
_entity_poly.pdbx_strand_id
1 'polypeptide(L)'
;MNVVSLGAVQTQSYSFDRKLILTELERTLAAVSEPEIAAAQRMIQVANRVFVMGAGRTGLALKMAAMRLMHLGLIVHVAGEATTPAIGPDDLLLVASGSGTTAGQCMRLRLP
;
A
#
# COMPACT_ATOMS: atom_id res chain seq x y z
N MET A 1 1.22 -1.66 -38.77
CA MET A 1 0.79 -1.77 -37.35
C MET A 1 -0.35 -0.80 -37.14
N ASN A 2 -1.55 -1.32 -36.94
CA ASN A 2 -2.69 -0.45 -36.67
C ASN A 2 -2.62 0.06 -35.25
N VAL A 3 -2.22 1.31 -35.14
CA VAL A 3 -2.40 2.04 -33.88
C VAL A 3 -3.89 2.32 -33.74
N VAL A 4 -4.52 1.84 -32.69
CA VAL A 4 -5.90 2.20 -32.38
C VAL A 4 -5.95 3.71 -32.26
N SER A 5 -6.63 4.34 -33.23
CA SER A 5 -6.82 5.79 -33.17
C SER A 5 -7.80 6.12 -32.05
N LEU A 6 -7.33 6.76 -31.01
CA LEU A 6 -8.17 7.33 -29.97
C LEU A 6 -8.77 8.67 -30.40
N GLY A 7 -8.62 9.03 -31.69
CA GLY A 7 -9.07 10.32 -32.21
C GLY A 7 -10.58 10.55 -32.20
N ALA A 8 -11.40 9.47 -31.99
CA ALA A 8 -12.84 9.60 -31.79
C ALA A 8 -13.23 9.93 -30.34
N VAL A 9 -12.29 9.83 -29.39
CA VAL A 9 -12.50 10.16 -27.99
C VAL A 9 -12.01 11.59 -27.80
N GLN A 10 -12.88 12.48 -27.38
CA GLN A 10 -12.46 13.83 -26.98
C GLN A 10 -11.62 13.71 -25.72
N THR A 11 -10.31 13.82 -25.87
CA THR A 11 -9.40 13.84 -24.76
C THR A 11 -9.27 15.27 -24.25
N GLN A 12 -9.37 15.46 -22.94
CA GLN A 12 -8.99 16.70 -22.28
C GLN A 12 -7.49 16.91 -22.41
N SER A 13 -7.05 18.17 -22.30
CA SER A 13 -5.63 18.45 -22.38
C SER A 13 -4.87 17.78 -21.25
N TYR A 14 -3.64 17.37 -21.51
CA TYR A 14 -2.75 16.79 -20.51
C TYR A 14 -2.56 17.72 -19.30
N SER A 15 -2.46 19.01 -19.52
CA SER A 15 -2.29 19.98 -18.42
C SER A 15 -3.51 20.04 -17.50
N PHE A 16 -4.71 19.91 -18.06
CA PHE A 16 -5.95 19.80 -17.26
C PHE A 16 -5.95 18.53 -16.42
N ASP A 17 -5.68 17.39 -17.04
CA ASP A 17 -5.66 16.10 -16.36
C ASP A 17 -4.60 16.07 -15.26
N ARG A 18 -3.43 16.62 -15.52
CA ARG A 18 -2.36 16.72 -14.52
C ARG A 18 -2.80 17.53 -13.30
N LYS A 19 -3.44 18.70 -13.52
CA LYS A 19 -3.94 19.54 -12.43
C LYS A 19 -5.02 18.81 -11.62
N LEU A 20 -5.90 18.11 -12.29
CA LEU A 20 -6.95 17.34 -11.62
C LEU A 20 -6.36 16.23 -10.75
N ILE A 21 -5.42 15.46 -11.28
CA ILE A 21 -4.74 14.40 -10.53
C ILE A 21 -4.01 14.97 -9.31
N LEU A 22 -3.26 16.04 -9.48
CA LEU A 22 -2.53 16.67 -8.38
C LEU A 22 -3.47 17.20 -7.30
N THR A 23 -4.60 17.76 -7.69
CA THR A 23 -5.61 18.25 -6.74
C THR A 23 -6.22 17.10 -5.95
N GLU A 24 -6.55 15.99 -6.60
CA GLU A 24 -7.09 14.81 -5.93
C GLU A 24 -6.08 14.18 -4.97
N LEU A 25 -4.83 14.09 -5.38
CA LEU A 25 -3.74 13.59 -4.52
C LEU A 25 -3.56 14.49 -3.29
N GLU A 26 -3.54 15.82 -3.48
CA GLU A 26 -3.41 16.77 -2.37
C GLU A 26 -4.54 16.60 -1.37
N ARG A 27 -5.79 16.50 -1.82
CA ARG A 27 -6.94 16.29 -0.94
C ARG A 27 -6.86 14.98 -0.18
N THR A 28 -6.46 13.90 -0.85
CA THR A 28 -6.36 12.58 -0.25
C THR A 28 -5.29 12.57 0.83
N LEU A 29 -4.11 13.10 0.53
CA LEU A 29 -2.99 13.14 1.47
C LEU A 29 -3.26 14.10 2.63
N ALA A 30 -3.90 15.24 2.38
CA ALA A 30 -4.25 16.20 3.42
C ALA A 30 -5.28 15.65 4.43
N ALA A 31 -6.10 14.67 4.02
CA ALA A 31 -7.09 14.04 4.89
C ALA A 31 -6.48 12.98 5.82
N VAL A 32 -5.22 12.60 5.62
CA VAL A 32 -4.55 11.61 6.48
C VAL A 32 -4.17 12.26 7.81
N SER A 33 -4.45 11.56 8.91
CA SER A 33 -4.16 12.04 10.26
C SER A 33 -2.65 11.98 10.56
N GLU A 34 -2.05 13.11 10.87
CA GLU A 34 -0.63 13.18 11.27
C GLU A 34 -0.32 12.35 12.51
N PRO A 35 -1.15 12.35 13.58
CA PRO A 35 -0.93 11.48 14.73
C PRO A 35 -0.95 10.00 14.39
N GLU A 36 -1.80 9.57 13.45
CA GLU A 36 -1.85 8.19 12.99
C GLU A 36 -0.60 7.81 12.19
N ILE A 37 -0.10 8.71 11.36
CA ILE A 37 1.17 8.50 10.64
C ILE A 37 2.32 8.35 11.63
N ALA A 38 2.40 9.22 12.63
CA ALA A 38 3.44 9.15 13.64
C ALA A 38 3.36 7.85 14.45
N ALA A 39 2.15 7.38 14.78
CA ALA A 39 1.94 6.10 15.43
C ALA A 39 2.41 4.93 14.57
N ALA A 40 2.06 4.93 13.28
CA ALA A 40 2.49 3.90 12.33
C ALA A 40 4.03 3.86 12.19
N GLN A 41 4.67 5.02 12.11
CA GLN A 41 6.12 5.10 12.08
C GLN A 41 6.77 4.47 13.31
N ARG A 42 6.25 4.78 14.50
CA ARG A 42 6.78 4.19 15.73
C ARG A 42 6.62 2.68 15.76
N MET A 43 5.48 2.16 15.32
CA MET A 43 5.23 0.73 15.24
C MET A 43 6.21 0.04 14.29
N ILE A 44 6.48 0.64 13.14
CA ILE A 44 7.45 0.12 12.17
C ILE A 44 8.87 0.11 12.76
N GLN A 45 9.25 1.18 13.44
CA GLN A 45 10.60 1.34 14.00
C GLN A 45 10.89 0.34 15.11
N VAL A 46 9.91 0.01 15.95
CA VAL A 46 10.11 -0.90 17.09
C VAL A 46 9.86 -2.37 16.74
N ALA A 47 9.25 -2.66 15.60
CA ALA A 47 8.98 -4.04 15.20
C ALA A 47 10.26 -4.81 14.94
N ASN A 48 10.28 -6.08 15.32
CA ASN A 48 11.37 -6.98 14.99
C ASN A 48 11.44 -7.25 13.48
N ARG A 49 10.29 -7.58 12.89
CA ARG A 49 10.12 -7.75 11.45
C ARG A 49 8.80 -7.13 11.02
N VAL A 50 8.72 -6.69 9.77
CA VAL A 50 7.50 -6.14 9.18
C VAL A 50 6.99 -7.11 8.11
N PHE A 51 5.72 -7.43 8.20
CA PHE A 51 5.01 -8.22 7.19
C PHE A 51 3.99 -7.34 6.51
N VAL A 52 3.87 -7.45 5.20
CA VAL A 52 2.88 -6.69 4.44
C VAL A 52 1.88 -7.64 3.79
N MET A 53 0.62 -7.23 3.75
CA MET A 53 -0.45 -8.02 3.14
C MET A 53 -1.50 -7.11 2.50
N GLY A 54 -1.82 -7.39 1.27
CA GLY A 54 -2.87 -6.71 0.52
C GLY A 54 -3.27 -7.53 -0.70
N ALA A 55 -4.46 -7.27 -1.23
CA ALA A 55 -4.97 -7.91 -2.43
C ALA A 55 -4.94 -6.96 -3.64
N GLY A 56 -4.81 -7.51 -4.84
CA GLY A 56 -4.88 -6.74 -6.09
C GLY A 56 -3.85 -5.62 -6.15
N ARG A 57 -4.27 -4.45 -6.64
CA ARG A 57 -3.41 -3.26 -6.79
C ARG A 57 -2.87 -2.77 -5.45
N THR A 58 -3.67 -2.85 -4.40
CA THR A 58 -3.25 -2.49 -3.04
C THR A 58 -2.11 -3.38 -2.57
N GLY A 59 -2.17 -4.68 -2.84
CA GLY A 59 -1.10 -5.61 -2.53
C GLY A 59 0.19 -5.29 -3.29
N LEU A 60 0.08 -4.92 -4.57
CA LEU A 60 1.23 -4.50 -5.38
C LEU A 60 1.87 -3.21 -4.83
N ALA A 61 1.05 -2.25 -4.42
CA ALA A 61 1.54 -1.01 -3.79
C ALA A 61 2.29 -1.31 -2.48
N LEU A 62 1.76 -2.22 -1.66
CA LEU A 62 2.44 -2.66 -0.44
C LEU A 62 3.76 -3.37 -0.72
N LYS A 63 3.86 -4.15 -1.79
CA LYS A 63 5.15 -4.76 -2.19
C LYS A 63 6.18 -3.70 -2.56
N MET A 64 5.77 -2.63 -3.23
CA MET A 64 6.65 -1.49 -3.50
C MET A 64 7.12 -0.83 -2.18
N ALA A 65 6.22 -0.62 -1.24
CA ALA A 65 6.56 -0.08 0.07
C ALA A 65 7.50 -1.03 0.85
N ALA A 66 7.24 -2.33 0.80
CA ALA A 66 8.09 -3.34 1.42
C ALA A 66 9.53 -3.27 0.91
N MET A 67 9.70 -3.12 -0.40
CA MET A 67 11.03 -2.95 -1.00
C MET A 67 11.74 -1.71 -0.45
N ARG A 68 11.03 -0.59 -0.30
CA ARG A 68 11.61 0.65 0.25
C ARG A 68 11.99 0.48 1.72
N LEU A 69 11.17 -0.19 2.51
CA LEU A 69 11.47 -0.49 3.91
C LEU A 69 12.71 -1.39 4.03
N MET A 70 12.82 -2.39 3.17
CA MET A 70 14.00 -3.26 3.09
C MET A 70 15.26 -2.46 2.76
N HIS A 71 15.18 -1.53 1.81
CA HIS A 71 16.31 -0.65 1.48
C HIS A 71 16.72 0.26 2.66
N LEU A 72 15.83 0.54 3.58
CA LEU A 72 16.14 1.28 4.81
C LEU A 72 16.77 0.39 5.90
N GLY A 73 16.96 -0.88 5.63
CA GLY A 73 17.60 -1.82 6.54
C GLY A 73 16.65 -2.62 7.43
N LEU A 74 15.32 -2.52 7.20
CA LEU A 74 14.37 -3.32 7.96
C LEU A 74 14.25 -4.73 7.40
N ILE A 75 13.87 -5.67 8.26
CA ILE A 75 13.52 -7.03 7.84
C ILE A 75 12.04 -7.02 7.44
N VAL A 76 11.77 -7.21 6.17
CA VAL A 76 10.41 -7.12 5.62
C VAL A 76 10.06 -8.35 4.81
N HIS A 77 8.86 -8.87 5.00
CA HIS A 77 8.33 -10.00 4.26
C HIS A 77 6.95 -9.69 3.68
N VAL A 78 6.63 -10.33 2.57
CA VAL A 78 5.28 -10.31 2.00
C VAL A 78 4.53 -11.54 2.51
N ALA A 79 3.43 -11.32 3.22
CA ALA A 79 2.65 -12.41 3.78
C ALA A 79 2.06 -13.31 2.69
N GLY A 80 2.16 -14.61 2.87
CA GLY A 80 1.60 -15.60 1.96
C GLY A 80 2.52 -16.04 0.82
N GLU A 81 3.72 -15.49 0.70
CA GLU A 81 4.70 -16.00 -0.26
C GLU A 81 5.38 -17.27 0.25
N ALA A 82 5.89 -18.11 -0.68
CA ALA A 82 6.41 -19.43 -0.37
C ALA A 82 7.57 -19.43 0.64
N THR A 83 8.39 -18.39 0.63
CA THR A 83 9.56 -18.28 1.52
C THR A 83 9.33 -17.39 2.73
N THR A 84 8.11 -16.89 2.92
CA THR A 84 7.78 -16.03 4.04
C THR A 84 7.67 -16.84 5.33
N PRO A 85 8.44 -16.53 6.37
CA PRO A 85 8.34 -17.21 7.66
C PRO A 85 7.03 -16.87 8.37
N ALA A 86 6.70 -17.63 9.39
CA ALA A 86 5.55 -17.33 10.24
C ALA A 86 5.77 -16.02 11.01
N ILE A 87 4.70 -15.23 11.14
CA ILE A 87 4.70 -14.02 11.95
C ILE A 87 4.74 -14.37 13.44
N GLY A 88 5.53 -13.66 14.19
CA GLY A 88 5.68 -13.81 15.64
C GLY A 88 5.11 -12.64 16.44
N PRO A 89 5.15 -12.70 17.78
CA PRO A 89 4.51 -11.71 18.65
C PRO A 89 5.16 -10.31 18.59
N ASP A 90 6.44 -10.23 18.25
CA ASP A 90 7.17 -8.96 18.16
C ASP A 90 7.22 -8.40 16.73
N ASP A 91 6.52 -9.04 15.81
CA ASP A 91 6.43 -8.64 14.41
C ASP A 91 5.22 -7.73 14.18
N LEU A 92 5.31 -6.89 13.16
CA LEU A 92 4.23 -6.02 12.73
C LEU A 92 3.64 -6.53 11.42
N LEU A 93 2.33 -6.64 11.36
CA LEU A 93 1.60 -6.89 10.11
C LEU A 93 0.95 -5.59 9.62
N LEU A 94 1.40 -5.11 8.46
CA LEU A 94 0.78 -4.00 7.75
C LEU A 94 -0.22 -4.57 6.74
N VAL A 95 -1.47 -4.23 6.93
CA VAL A 95 -2.56 -4.64 6.03
C VAL A 95 -3.13 -3.42 5.37
N ALA A 96 -3.23 -3.43 4.05
CA ALA A 96 -3.92 -2.39 3.31
C ALA A 96 -5.12 -2.99 2.57
N SER A 97 -6.25 -2.33 2.73
CA SER A 97 -7.50 -2.68 2.06
C SER A 97 -8.23 -1.41 1.66
N GLY A 98 -8.57 -1.29 0.37
CA GLY A 98 -9.30 -0.12 -0.12
C GLY A 98 -10.72 -0.01 0.45
N SER A 99 -11.36 -1.13 0.77
CA SER A 99 -12.71 -1.18 1.32
C SER A 99 -12.76 -1.45 2.83
N GLY A 100 -11.66 -1.95 3.40
CA GLY A 100 -11.63 -2.46 4.78
C GLY A 100 -12.39 -3.76 5.00
N THR A 101 -12.93 -4.36 3.93
CA THR A 101 -13.84 -5.52 4.00
C THR A 101 -13.36 -6.74 3.22
N THR A 102 -12.15 -6.72 2.69
CA THR A 102 -11.61 -7.86 1.94
C THR A 102 -11.50 -9.08 2.86
N ALA A 103 -12.30 -10.10 2.62
CA ALA A 103 -12.49 -11.25 3.51
C ALA A 103 -11.19 -11.97 3.90
N GLY A 104 -10.28 -12.18 2.95
CA GLY A 104 -9.00 -12.83 3.22
C GLY A 104 -8.08 -12.02 4.13
N GLN A 105 -8.22 -10.70 4.16
CA GLN A 105 -7.46 -9.80 5.03
C GLN A 105 -8.07 -9.72 6.43
N CYS A 106 -9.39 -9.64 6.51
CA CYS A 106 -10.11 -9.57 7.79
C CYS A 106 -9.96 -10.85 8.62
N MET A 107 -9.90 -12.00 7.99
CA MET A 107 -9.73 -13.28 8.69
C MET A 107 -8.34 -13.44 9.33
N ARG A 108 -7.32 -12.79 8.82
CA ARG A 108 -5.95 -12.88 9.34
C ARG A 108 -5.64 -11.86 10.45
N LEU A 109 -6.49 -10.87 10.64
CA LEU A 109 -6.36 -9.88 11.73
C LEU A 109 -6.79 -10.44 13.09
N ARG A 110 -7.36 -11.63 13.15
CA ARG A 110 -7.60 -12.33 14.41
C ARG A 110 -6.32 -13.10 14.81
N LEU A 111 -5.35 -12.37 15.26
CA LEU A 111 -4.26 -12.95 16.02
C LEU A 111 -4.72 -13.08 17.48
N PRO A 112 -4.42 -14.20 18.13
CA PRO A 112 -4.74 -14.39 19.54
C PRO A 112 -4.07 -13.37 20.44
#